data_103dc89d9e5408191d559d4644c0e707
#
_entry.id   103dc89d9e5408191d559d4644c0e707
#
_cell.length_a   1.000
_cell.length_b   1.000
_cell.length_c   1.000
_cell.angle_alpha   90.00
_cell.angle_beta   90.00
_cell.angle_gamma   90.00
#
_symmetry.space_group_name_H-M   'P 1'
#
loop_
_entity.id
_entity.type
_entity.pdbx_description
1 polymer ?
#
loop_
_entity_poly.entity_id
_entity_poly.type
_entity_poly.pdbx_seq_one_letter_code
_entity_poly.pdbx_strand_id
1 'polypeptide(L)'
;MDIVSNFGLTLFVIVPALMLLGLWIARDIKQVRGVMVAGSSVLVALSVLLTVQFINLRAAGNTDEMLFVSSMPWFKSLNISYAIGVDGISVVMLLLSSIIVFTGTFASWKLQPLTKEFFMWFVLLSTGVFGFFICIDLFAMFMFYEVALIPMYLLIGYWGSGKKEYAAMKLTLMLMGGSALIILGLVGIYFYNGASTMNILEIAHNNNIPVDVQNVLFPFVFIGFGVLGALFPFHTWSPIGHGCAPTSVSMLHAGVLMKLGGYGCFRIAMYLLPGAQETWVPVFLILTTISVVYGAFSACVQTDLKFINAYSSVSHCGLVLFALLMMTQTSCTGAILQMLSHGLMTALFFALIGMIYGRTHTRDIRKLGGLMKIMPFLSVGYVIAGLANLGLPGFSGFIAEMTIFVGSFENADTFHRCCTIIACTSIVVTAVYILRTVGFILFEKVADPHYEELTDATWDEKVAVVCLIACVAGLGSFPIWASNVINGAVGNVLGVINM
;
A
#
# COMPACT_ATOMS: atom_id res chain seq x y z
N MET A 1 -1.14 -7.92 33.26
CA MET A 1 -0.54 -7.21 32.11
C MET A 1 -0.34 -8.12 30.91
N ASP A 2 -0.30 -9.43 31.10
CA ASP A 2 0.11 -10.41 30.07
C ASP A 2 -0.99 -10.83 29.07
N ILE A 3 -2.27 -10.65 29.39
CA ILE A 3 -3.37 -11.04 28.48
C ILE A 3 -3.53 -10.02 27.34
N VAL A 4 -3.28 -8.74 27.60
CA VAL A 4 -3.37 -7.67 26.59
C VAL A 4 -2.17 -7.69 25.63
N SER A 5 -0.99 -8.12 26.11
CA SER A 5 0.20 -8.25 25.28
C SER A 5 0.10 -9.41 24.27
N ASN A 6 -0.48 -10.55 24.68
CA ASN A 6 -0.53 -11.76 23.86
C ASN A 6 -1.69 -11.77 22.85
N PHE A 7 -2.81 -11.08 23.14
CA PHE A 7 -3.98 -11.04 22.24
C PHE A 7 -4.11 -9.74 21.44
N GLY A 8 -3.35 -8.70 21.78
CA GLY A 8 -3.52 -7.37 21.19
C GLY A 8 -3.40 -7.34 19.65
N LEU A 9 -2.44 -8.01 19.08
CA LEU A 9 -2.25 -8.07 17.63
C LEU A 9 -3.30 -8.93 16.93
N THR A 10 -3.74 -10.03 17.55
CA THR A 10 -4.79 -10.89 16.99
C THR A 10 -6.12 -10.15 16.84
N LEU A 11 -6.35 -9.05 17.57
CA LEU A 11 -7.53 -8.22 17.41
C LEU A 11 -7.66 -7.63 16.01
N PHE A 12 -6.56 -7.41 15.28
CA PHE A 12 -6.59 -6.99 13.88
C PHE A 12 -7.17 -8.05 12.92
N VAL A 13 -7.28 -9.30 13.36
CA VAL A 13 -7.96 -10.38 12.65
C VAL A 13 -9.34 -10.66 13.25
N ILE A 14 -9.47 -10.62 14.59
CA ILE A 14 -10.73 -10.89 15.28
C ILE A 14 -11.78 -9.80 14.98
N VAL A 15 -11.42 -8.52 15.01
CA VAL A 15 -12.39 -7.44 14.75
C VAL A 15 -12.97 -7.54 13.33
N PRO A 16 -12.21 -7.71 12.25
CA PRO A 16 -12.78 -7.99 10.93
C PRO A 16 -13.64 -9.26 10.88
N ALA A 17 -13.25 -10.33 11.58
CA ALA A 17 -14.07 -11.54 11.66
C ALA A 17 -15.42 -11.27 12.33
N LEU A 18 -15.44 -10.48 13.42
CA LEU A 18 -16.68 -10.03 14.05
C LEU A 18 -17.50 -9.09 13.14
N MET A 19 -16.84 -8.24 12.35
CA MET A 19 -17.52 -7.43 11.34
C MET A 19 -18.21 -8.32 10.30
N LEU A 20 -17.53 -9.37 9.82
CA LEU A 20 -18.13 -10.34 8.88
C LEU A 20 -19.38 -11.01 9.48
N LEU A 21 -19.29 -11.46 10.73
CA LEU A 21 -20.44 -12.03 11.44
C LEU A 21 -21.58 -11.01 11.61
N GLY A 22 -21.23 -9.77 12.01
CA GLY A 22 -22.20 -8.68 12.12
C GLY A 22 -22.88 -8.34 10.79
N LEU A 23 -22.12 -8.30 9.70
CA LEU A 23 -22.64 -8.11 8.36
C LEU A 23 -23.55 -9.28 7.92
N TRP A 24 -23.18 -10.50 8.25
CA TRP A 24 -23.99 -11.68 7.92
C TRP A 24 -25.37 -11.63 8.58
N ILE A 25 -25.44 -11.18 9.84
CA ILE A 25 -26.68 -11.04 10.62
C ILE A 25 -27.48 -9.80 10.21
N ALA A 26 -26.82 -8.73 9.76
CA ALA A 26 -27.46 -7.48 9.38
C ALA A 26 -28.52 -7.68 8.27
N ARG A 27 -29.70 -7.08 8.49
CA ARG A 27 -30.86 -7.18 7.55
C ARG A 27 -31.07 -5.87 6.78
N ASP A 28 -30.77 -4.74 7.40
CA ASP A 28 -31.00 -3.41 6.86
C ASP A 28 -29.70 -2.69 6.53
N ILE A 29 -29.76 -1.77 5.54
CA ILE A 29 -28.62 -0.93 5.15
C ILE A 29 -28.06 -0.10 6.32
N LYS A 30 -28.93 0.32 7.27
CA LYS A 30 -28.49 1.05 8.47
C LYS A 30 -27.64 0.17 9.38
N GLN A 31 -28.00 -1.10 9.55
CA GLN A 31 -27.23 -2.08 10.33
C GLN A 31 -25.89 -2.37 9.65
N VAL A 32 -25.88 -2.57 8.32
CA VAL A 32 -24.66 -2.77 7.53
C VAL A 32 -23.70 -1.60 7.73
N ARG A 33 -24.18 -0.37 7.55
CA ARG A 33 -23.38 0.84 7.77
C ARG A 33 -22.92 0.97 9.21
N GLY A 34 -23.78 0.65 10.19
CA GLY A 34 -23.43 0.66 11.62
C GLY A 34 -22.28 -0.29 11.95
N VAL A 35 -22.33 -1.53 11.47
CA VAL A 35 -21.26 -2.53 11.66
C VAL A 35 -19.95 -2.04 11.02
N MET A 36 -20.01 -1.50 9.79
CA MET A 36 -18.84 -1.01 9.09
C MET A 36 -18.17 0.18 9.80
N VAL A 37 -18.96 1.16 10.23
CA VAL A 37 -18.43 2.35 10.94
C VAL A 37 -17.88 1.94 12.30
N ALA A 38 -18.61 1.15 13.08
CA ALA A 38 -18.15 0.70 14.40
C ALA A 38 -16.87 -0.12 14.30
N GLY A 39 -16.84 -1.14 13.43
CA GLY A 39 -15.68 -2.02 13.26
C GLY A 39 -14.46 -1.29 12.74
N SER A 40 -14.60 -0.47 11.70
CA SER A 40 -13.48 0.32 11.15
C SER A 40 -12.97 1.38 12.14
N SER A 41 -13.85 2.00 12.93
CA SER A 41 -13.43 2.93 14.01
C SER A 41 -12.65 2.21 15.11
N VAL A 42 -13.06 1.00 15.48
CA VAL A 42 -12.31 0.15 16.43
C VAL A 42 -10.92 -0.19 15.88
N LEU A 43 -10.81 -0.54 14.59
CA LEU A 43 -9.52 -0.82 13.96
C LEU A 43 -8.59 0.41 13.96
N VAL A 44 -9.12 1.61 13.68
CA VAL A 44 -8.35 2.86 13.77
C VAL A 44 -7.90 3.10 15.22
N ALA A 45 -8.80 2.95 16.20
CA ALA A 45 -8.44 3.12 17.60
C ALA A 45 -7.36 2.12 18.05
N LEU A 46 -7.47 0.85 17.65
CA LEU A 46 -6.46 -0.17 17.93
C LEU A 46 -5.10 0.16 17.30
N SER A 47 -5.09 0.62 16.05
CA SER A 47 -3.84 0.97 15.36
C SER A 47 -3.16 2.20 15.97
N VAL A 48 -3.93 3.20 16.38
CA VAL A 48 -3.40 4.37 17.12
C VAL A 48 -2.86 3.95 18.49
N LEU A 49 -3.60 3.14 19.24
CA LEU A 49 -3.14 2.62 20.53
C LEU A 49 -1.87 1.79 20.40
N LEU A 50 -1.79 0.92 19.38
CA LEU A 50 -0.60 0.14 19.08
C LEU A 50 0.59 1.05 18.78
N THR A 51 0.38 2.09 17.96
CA THR A 51 1.44 3.06 17.62
C THR A 51 1.96 3.79 18.85
N VAL A 52 1.05 4.27 19.72
CA VAL A 52 1.45 4.94 20.98
C VAL A 52 2.18 4.00 21.92
N GLN A 53 1.70 2.77 22.08
CA GLN A 53 2.37 1.77 22.92
C GLN A 53 3.75 1.39 22.37
N PHE A 54 3.87 1.24 21.05
CA PHE A 54 5.14 0.97 20.38
C PHE A 54 6.16 2.10 20.63
N ILE A 55 5.75 3.36 20.46
CA ILE A 55 6.61 4.53 20.73
C ILE A 55 7.05 4.56 22.20
N ASN A 56 6.12 4.32 23.13
CA ASN A 56 6.44 4.35 24.56
C ASN A 56 7.41 3.23 24.96
N LEU A 57 7.27 2.01 24.41
CA LEU A 57 8.19 0.92 24.67
C LEU A 57 9.59 1.20 24.10
N ARG A 58 9.67 1.78 22.89
CA ARG A 58 10.95 2.21 22.31
C ARG A 58 11.59 3.33 23.13
N ALA A 59 10.82 4.30 23.59
CA ALA A 59 11.29 5.38 24.47
C ALA A 59 11.76 4.87 25.84
N ALA A 60 11.18 3.76 26.33
CA ALA A 60 11.61 3.10 27.55
C ALA A 60 12.90 2.25 27.40
N GLY A 61 13.50 2.25 26.19
CA GLY A 61 14.77 1.58 25.91
C GLY A 61 14.65 0.11 25.46
N ASN A 62 13.45 -0.35 25.11
CA ASN A 62 13.32 -1.69 24.51
C ASN A 62 13.90 -1.68 23.09
N THR A 63 14.86 -2.56 22.83
CA THR A 63 15.59 -2.70 21.57
C THR A 63 15.25 -3.98 20.79
N ASP A 64 14.29 -4.79 21.28
CA ASP A 64 13.89 -6.03 20.62
C ASP A 64 13.49 -5.77 19.17
N GLU A 65 13.88 -6.63 18.25
CA GLU A 65 13.62 -6.46 16.82
C GLU A 65 12.11 -6.39 16.55
N MET A 66 11.34 -7.30 17.15
CA MET A 66 9.88 -7.33 17.11
C MET A 66 9.29 -7.19 18.50
N LEU A 67 8.19 -6.45 18.60
CA LEU A 67 7.42 -6.29 19.82
C LEU A 67 6.10 -7.08 19.73
N PHE A 68 5.53 -7.39 20.89
CA PHE A 68 4.26 -8.13 21.02
C PHE A 68 4.30 -9.51 20.34
N VAL A 69 5.44 -10.17 20.38
CA VAL A 69 5.63 -11.47 19.74
C VAL A 69 4.81 -12.54 20.47
N SER A 70 4.02 -13.27 19.70
CA SER A 70 3.28 -14.45 20.18
C SER A 70 3.29 -15.52 19.09
N SER A 71 3.41 -16.78 19.48
CA SER A 71 3.42 -17.91 18.55
C SER A 71 2.56 -19.04 19.05
N MET A 72 1.71 -19.56 18.17
CA MET A 72 0.90 -20.74 18.42
C MET A 72 1.14 -21.75 17.30
N PRO A 73 1.61 -22.98 17.60
CA PRO A 73 1.82 -23.97 16.54
C PRO A 73 0.49 -24.36 15.91
N TRP A 74 0.44 -24.28 14.57
CA TRP A 74 -0.74 -24.59 13.78
C TRP A 74 -0.60 -25.92 13.04
N PHE A 75 0.44 -26.07 12.22
CA PHE A 75 0.69 -27.31 11.47
C PHE A 75 2.10 -27.83 11.74
N LYS A 76 2.21 -28.72 12.74
CA LYS A 76 3.51 -29.16 13.33
C LYS A 76 4.38 -29.91 12.34
N SER A 77 3.80 -30.65 11.37
CA SER A 77 4.60 -31.47 10.41
C SER A 77 5.43 -30.62 9.44
N LEU A 78 5.06 -29.36 9.21
CA LEU A 78 5.81 -28.40 8.39
C LEU A 78 6.34 -27.23 9.20
N ASN A 79 6.33 -27.32 10.53
CA ASN A 79 6.76 -26.25 11.45
C ASN A 79 6.05 -24.91 11.21
N ILE A 80 4.79 -24.95 10.73
CA ILE A 80 3.98 -23.76 10.49
C ILE A 80 3.32 -23.35 11.81
N SER A 81 3.45 -22.08 12.14
CA SER A 81 2.89 -21.46 13.34
C SER A 81 2.06 -20.23 13.00
N TYR A 82 1.01 -19.97 13.73
CA TYR A 82 0.45 -18.64 13.79
C TYR A 82 1.37 -17.80 14.71
N ALA A 83 2.44 -17.30 14.11
CA ALA A 83 3.41 -16.45 14.77
C ALA A 83 3.17 -15.01 14.35
N ILE A 84 2.97 -14.14 15.32
CA ILE A 84 2.68 -12.72 15.12
C ILE A 84 3.67 -11.87 15.90
N GLY A 85 3.96 -10.69 15.37
CA GLY A 85 4.84 -9.70 15.96
C GLY A 85 4.84 -8.45 15.09
N VAL A 86 5.21 -7.31 15.64
CA VAL A 86 5.28 -6.06 14.88
C VAL A 86 6.57 -5.31 15.16
N ASP A 87 7.08 -4.71 14.12
CA ASP A 87 8.13 -3.70 14.17
C ASP A 87 7.60 -2.32 13.74
N GLY A 88 8.48 -1.34 13.63
CA GLY A 88 8.10 0.00 13.22
C GLY A 88 7.48 0.06 11.82
N ILE A 89 7.87 -0.83 10.90
CA ILE A 89 7.31 -0.89 9.54
C ILE A 89 5.87 -1.41 9.61
N SER A 90 5.66 -2.54 10.29
CA SER A 90 4.34 -3.16 10.45
C SER A 90 3.35 -2.23 11.15
N VAL A 91 3.77 -1.54 12.21
CA VAL A 91 2.93 -0.58 12.96
C VAL A 91 2.42 0.53 12.06
N VAL A 92 3.28 1.12 11.25
CA VAL A 92 2.91 2.19 10.32
C VAL A 92 1.99 1.67 9.21
N MET A 93 2.20 0.45 8.72
CA MET A 93 1.34 -0.15 7.70
C MET A 93 -0.04 -0.55 8.25
N LEU A 94 -0.13 -0.99 9.51
CA LEU A 94 -1.41 -1.25 10.18
C LEU A 94 -2.21 0.04 10.38
N LEU A 95 -1.54 1.12 10.77
CA LEU A 95 -2.17 2.44 10.90
C LEU A 95 -2.73 2.92 9.55
N LEU A 96 -1.93 2.85 8.49
CA LEU A 96 -2.34 3.17 7.12
C LEU A 96 -3.58 2.36 6.72
N SER A 97 -3.52 1.04 6.90
CA SER A 97 -4.59 0.12 6.52
C SER A 97 -5.90 0.43 7.22
N SER A 98 -5.84 0.71 8.53
CA SER A 98 -7.02 1.06 9.34
C SER A 98 -7.68 2.37 8.88
N ILE A 99 -6.89 3.40 8.60
CA ILE A 99 -7.37 4.69 8.09
C ILE A 99 -8.05 4.50 6.72
N ILE A 100 -7.45 3.71 5.83
CA ILE A 100 -8.01 3.48 4.48
C ILE A 100 -9.29 2.63 4.54
N VAL A 101 -9.37 1.62 5.40
CA VAL A 101 -10.62 0.85 5.60
C VAL A 101 -11.73 1.74 6.15
N PHE A 102 -11.42 2.61 7.11
CA PHE A 102 -12.37 3.57 7.65
C PHE A 102 -12.86 4.55 6.58
N THR A 103 -11.97 5.22 5.88
CA THR A 103 -12.33 6.20 4.84
C THR A 103 -12.99 5.54 3.63
N GLY A 104 -12.59 4.31 3.27
CA GLY A 104 -13.21 3.51 2.23
C GLY A 104 -14.67 3.13 2.55
N THR A 105 -15.00 2.93 3.83
CA THR A 105 -16.38 2.72 4.28
C THR A 105 -17.27 3.91 3.91
N PHE A 106 -16.80 5.13 4.17
CA PHE A 106 -17.54 6.34 3.82
C PHE A 106 -17.55 6.63 2.31
N ALA A 107 -16.46 6.32 1.60
CA ALA A 107 -16.41 6.46 0.14
C ALA A 107 -17.38 5.52 -0.60
N SER A 108 -17.81 4.42 0.03
CA SER A 108 -18.80 3.47 -0.51
C SER A 108 -20.16 3.56 0.17
N TRP A 109 -20.46 4.65 0.88
CA TRP A 109 -21.69 4.81 1.67
C TRP A 109 -22.98 4.61 0.87
N LYS A 110 -22.99 5.05 -0.39
CA LYS A 110 -24.16 5.01 -1.30
C LYS A 110 -24.06 3.91 -2.37
N LEU A 111 -23.08 3.01 -2.25
CA LEU A 111 -22.88 1.96 -3.24
C LEU A 111 -24.10 1.03 -3.33
N GLN A 112 -24.55 0.76 -4.56
CA GLN A 112 -25.61 -0.20 -4.91
C GLN A 112 -25.23 -0.90 -6.23
N PRO A 113 -25.72 -2.11 -6.52
CA PRO A 113 -26.53 -3.02 -5.69
C PRO A 113 -25.68 -3.86 -4.73
N LEU A 114 -26.32 -4.70 -3.93
CA LEU A 114 -25.69 -5.71 -3.06
C LEU A 114 -24.63 -5.12 -2.11
N THR A 115 -25.01 -4.04 -1.44
CA THR A 115 -24.10 -3.28 -0.53
C THR A 115 -23.55 -4.15 0.60
N LYS A 116 -24.36 -5.08 1.14
CA LYS A 116 -23.94 -6.00 2.21
C LYS A 116 -22.83 -6.93 1.74
N GLU A 117 -23.01 -7.58 0.61
CA GLU A 117 -22.06 -8.50 0.00
C GLU A 117 -20.77 -7.78 -0.37
N PHE A 118 -20.88 -6.56 -0.90
CA PHE A 118 -19.71 -5.72 -1.16
C PHE A 118 -18.88 -5.50 0.09
N PHE A 119 -19.49 -5.10 1.20
CA PHE A 119 -18.77 -4.86 2.44
C PHE A 119 -18.23 -6.15 3.06
N MET A 120 -18.88 -7.29 2.89
CA MET A 120 -18.33 -8.58 3.32
C MET A 120 -17.02 -8.90 2.60
N TRP A 121 -16.98 -8.76 1.28
CA TRP A 121 -15.73 -8.97 0.52
C TRP A 121 -14.67 -7.91 0.82
N PHE A 122 -15.09 -6.66 1.03
CA PHE A 122 -14.19 -5.57 1.42
C PHE A 122 -13.54 -5.81 2.80
N VAL A 123 -14.29 -6.31 3.78
CA VAL A 123 -13.77 -6.68 5.10
C VAL A 123 -12.86 -7.90 5.00
N LEU A 124 -13.22 -8.91 4.19
CA LEU A 124 -12.36 -10.09 4.00
C LEU A 124 -11.01 -9.70 3.35
N LEU A 125 -11.04 -8.81 2.36
CA LEU A 125 -9.83 -8.23 1.76
C LEU A 125 -8.96 -7.55 2.82
N SER A 126 -9.54 -6.71 3.66
CA SER A 126 -8.80 -6.02 4.72
C SER A 126 -8.27 -6.99 5.79
N THR A 127 -8.97 -8.09 6.07
CA THR A 127 -8.49 -9.13 6.98
C THR A 127 -7.18 -9.76 6.48
N GLY A 128 -7.10 -10.07 5.18
CA GLY A 128 -5.87 -10.55 4.56
C GLY A 128 -4.72 -9.55 4.69
N VAL A 129 -5.00 -8.27 4.50
CA VAL A 129 -4.00 -7.20 4.65
C VAL A 129 -3.49 -7.08 6.09
N PHE A 130 -4.39 -7.03 7.07
CA PHE A 130 -4.00 -6.95 8.48
C PHE A 130 -3.21 -8.17 8.91
N GLY A 131 -3.68 -9.37 8.55
CA GLY A 131 -3.00 -10.63 8.84
C GLY A 131 -1.59 -10.68 8.25
N PHE A 132 -1.40 -10.20 7.03
CA PHE A 132 -0.09 -10.13 6.39
C PHE A 132 0.92 -9.28 7.18
N PHE A 133 0.52 -8.09 7.64
CA PHE A 133 1.43 -7.19 8.35
C PHE A 133 1.74 -7.59 9.79
N ILE A 134 0.91 -8.41 10.44
CA ILE A 134 1.20 -8.90 11.79
C ILE A 134 1.93 -10.23 11.82
N CYS A 135 1.90 -11.03 10.74
CA CYS A 135 2.52 -12.34 10.71
C CYS A 135 4.03 -12.26 10.53
N ILE A 136 4.75 -13.10 11.29
CA ILE A 136 6.19 -13.32 11.20
C ILE A 136 6.54 -14.76 10.81
N ASP A 137 5.56 -15.58 10.44
CA ASP A 137 5.71 -16.91 9.86
C ASP A 137 5.50 -16.81 8.35
N LEU A 138 6.42 -17.36 7.57
CA LEU A 138 6.42 -17.27 6.10
C LEU A 138 5.15 -17.80 5.46
N PHE A 139 4.69 -18.97 5.92
CA PHE A 139 3.51 -19.61 5.34
C PHE A 139 2.22 -18.89 5.76
N ALA A 140 2.11 -18.53 7.04
CA ALA A 140 0.95 -17.80 7.53
C ALA A 140 0.82 -16.43 6.85
N MET A 141 1.94 -15.73 6.64
CA MET A 141 1.97 -14.47 5.89
C MET A 141 1.53 -14.65 4.44
N PHE A 142 2.04 -15.69 3.75
CA PHE A 142 1.62 -16.04 2.39
C PHE A 142 0.11 -16.38 2.33
N MET A 143 -0.39 -17.11 3.30
CA MET A 143 -1.82 -17.44 3.37
C MET A 143 -2.70 -16.18 3.49
N PHE A 144 -2.32 -15.22 4.32
CA PHE A 144 -3.06 -13.95 4.43
C PHE A 144 -2.97 -13.11 3.14
N TYR A 145 -1.86 -13.17 2.42
CA TYR A 145 -1.74 -12.60 1.09
C TYR A 145 -2.76 -13.22 0.12
N GLU A 146 -2.87 -14.54 0.07
CA GLU A 146 -3.85 -15.23 -0.78
C GLU A 146 -5.30 -14.92 -0.39
N VAL A 147 -5.60 -14.81 0.91
CA VAL A 147 -6.92 -14.38 1.40
C VAL A 147 -7.30 -12.99 0.88
N ALA A 148 -6.33 -12.11 0.68
CA ALA A 148 -6.59 -10.78 0.11
C ALA A 148 -6.85 -10.82 -1.40
N LEU A 149 -6.33 -11.78 -2.16
CA LEU A 149 -6.49 -11.81 -3.62
C LEU A 149 -7.89 -12.22 -4.07
N ILE A 150 -8.51 -13.21 -3.41
CA ILE A 150 -9.82 -13.75 -3.80
C ILE A 150 -10.90 -12.66 -3.82
N PRO A 151 -11.06 -11.84 -2.76
CA PRO A 151 -12.04 -10.76 -2.75
C PRO A 151 -11.84 -9.75 -3.88
N MET A 152 -10.59 -9.48 -4.28
CA MET A 152 -10.29 -8.53 -5.35
C MET A 152 -10.93 -8.93 -6.68
N TYR A 153 -10.85 -10.21 -7.04
CA TYR A 153 -11.51 -10.71 -8.24
C TYR A 153 -13.01 -10.42 -8.25
N LEU A 154 -13.68 -10.73 -7.13
CA LEU A 154 -15.13 -10.56 -6.99
C LEU A 154 -15.53 -9.09 -6.92
N LEU A 155 -14.80 -8.28 -6.16
CA LEU A 155 -15.07 -6.86 -6.01
C LEU A 155 -14.95 -6.10 -7.33
N ILE A 156 -13.96 -6.42 -8.16
CA ILE A 156 -13.80 -5.79 -9.47
C ILE A 156 -14.76 -6.39 -10.49
N GLY A 157 -14.88 -7.71 -10.52
CA GLY A 157 -15.70 -8.42 -11.50
C GLY A 157 -17.20 -8.11 -11.40
N TYR A 158 -17.70 -7.93 -10.18
CA TYR A 158 -19.13 -7.67 -9.95
C TYR A 158 -19.45 -6.16 -9.91
N TRP A 159 -18.79 -5.39 -9.04
CA TRP A 159 -19.08 -3.96 -8.80
C TRP A 159 -18.22 -3.00 -9.64
N GLY A 160 -17.31 -3.50 -10.43
CA GLY A 160 -16.47 -2.71 -11.31
C GLY A 160 -17.23 -2.06 -12.47
N SER A 161 -16.55 -1.19 -13.20
CA SER A 161 -17.07 -0.45 -14.35
C SER A 161 -16.28 -0.73 -15.63
N GLY A 162 -16.90 -0.53 -16.79
CA GLY A 162 -16.26 -0.75 -18.08
C GLY A 162 -15.94 -2.23 -18.36
N LYS A 163 -14.73 -2.54 -18.80
CA LYS A 163 -14.29 -3.92 -19.08
C LYS A 163 -13.89 -4.67 -17.79
N LYS A 164 -14.78 -4.67 -16.81
CA LYS A 164 -14.52 -5.16 -15.44
C LYS A 164 -14.13 -6.64 -15.37
N GLU A 165 -14.73 -7.49 -16.19
CA GLU A 165 -14.43 -8.93 -16.21
C GLU A 165 -12.99 -9.19 -16.70
N TYR A 166 -12.58 -8.51 -17.77
CA TYR A 166 -11.21 -8.58 -18.26
C TYR A 166 -10.22 -8.02 -17.22
N ALA A 167 -10.57 -6.90 -16.58
CA ALA A 167 -9.73 -6.29 -15.56
C ALA A 167 -9.55 -7.20 -14.33
N ALA A 168 -10.63 -7.80 -13.83
CA ALA A 168 -10.62 -8.75 -12.72
C ALA A 168 -9.76 -9.97 -13.05
N MET A 169 -9.97 -10.57 -14.23
CA MET A 169 -9.22 -11.75 -14.66
C MET A 169 -7.73 -11.42 -14.84
N LYS A 170 -7.39 -10.33 -15.53
CA LYS A 170 -5.99 -9.95 -15.76
C LYS A 170 -5.26 -9.68 -14.44
N LEU A 171 -5.88 -8.93 -13.53
CA LEU A 171 -5.33 -8.65 -12.21
C LEU A 171 -5.08 -9.97 -11.46
N THR A 172 -6.09 -10.81 -11.36
CA THR A 172 -5.98 -12.07 -10.60
C THR A 172 -4.92 -13.00 -11.17
N LEU A 173 -4.90 -13.21 -12.49
CA LEU A 173 -3.90 -14.08 -13.13
C LEU A 173 -2.47 -13.56 -12.95
N MET A 174 -2.26 -12.24 -13.05
CA MET A 174 -0.95 -11.63 -12.83
C MET A 174 -0.50 -11.79 -11.37
N LEU A 175 -1.38 -11.52 -10.41
CA LEU A 175 -1.06 -11.65 -8.99
C LEU A 175 -0.89 -13.12 -8.57
N MET A 176 -1.70 -14.05 -9.09
CA MET A 176 -1.51 -15.49 -8.87
C MET A 176 -0.21 -16.00 -9.49
N GLY A 177 0.20 -15.48 -10.66
CA GLY A 177 1.53 -15.76 -11.22
C GLY A 177 2.65 -15.28 -10.30
N GLY A 178 2.49 -14.10 -9.69
CA GLY A 178 3.39 -13.59 -8.65
C GLY A 178 3.40 -14.49 -7.41
N SER A 179 2.23 -14.91 -6.92
CA SER A 179 2.13 -15.76 -5.73
C SER A 179 2.73 -17.16 -5.96
N ALA A 180 2.63 -17.70 -7.18
CA ALA A 180 3.31 -18.95 -7.53
C ALA A 180 4.85 -18.83 -7.45
N LEU A 181 5.40 -17.67 -7.82
CA LEU A 181 6.83 -17.40 -7.63
C LEU A 181 7.17 -17.25 -6.15
N ILE A 182 6.34 -16.54 -5.38
CA ILE A 182 6.53 -16.39 -3.93
C ILE A 182 6.57 -17.74 -3.24
N ILE A 183 5.57 -18.61 -3.43
CA ILE A 183 5.53 -19.90 -2.73
C ILE A 183 6.71 -20.79 -3.10
N LEU A 184 7.16 -20.78 -4.34
CA LEU A 184 8.38 -21.49 -4.75
C LEU A 184 9.61 -20.97 -3.98
N GLY A 185 9.75 -19.66 -3.87
CA GLY A 185 10.82 -19.03 -3.10
C GLY A 185 10.74 -19.37 -1.61
N LEU A 186 9.56 -19.26 -0.99
CA LEU A 186 9.36 -19.56 0.44
C LEU A 186 9.64 -21.02 0.78
N VAL A 187 9.16 -21.95 -0.05
CA VAL A 187 9.43 -23.38 0.10
C VAL A 187 10.93 -23.66 -0.06
N GLY A 188 11.58 -23.02 -1.03
CA GLY A 188 13.04 -23.08 -1.19
C GLY A 188 13.78 -22.59 0.05
N ILE A 189 13.43 -21.41 0.57
CA ILE A 189 14.02 -20.87 1.81
C ILE A 189 13.86 -21.86 2.96
N TYR A 190 12.66 -22.41 3.17
CA TYR A 190 12.40 -23.37 4.24
C TYR A 190 13.29 -24.62 4.14
N PHE A 191 13.32 -25.28 2.99
CA PHE A 191 14.07 -26.53 2.84
C PHE A 191 15.59 -26.31 2.91
N TYR A 192 16.11 -25.28 2.25
CA TYR A 192 17.54 -25.00 2.26
C TYR A 192 18.05 -24.45 3.59
N ASN A 193 17.17 -23.90 4.43
CA ASN A 193 17.49 -23.52 5.82
C ASN A 193 17.33 -24.70 6.80
N GLY A 194 17.30 -25.95 6.33
CA GLY A 194 17.26 -27.14 7.16
C GLY A 194 15.86 -27.57 7.61
N ALA A 195 14.78 -27.01 7.07
CA ALA A 195 13.38 -27.33 7.32
C ALA A 195 12.96 -27.31 8.82
N SER A 196 13.61 -26.46 9.61
CA SER A 196 13.43 -26.41 11.08
C SER A 196 12.37 -25.42 11.52
N THR A 197 12.20 -24.31 10.80
CA THR A 197 11.30 -23.21 11.18
C THR A 197 10.81 -22.44 9.94
N MET A 198 9.60 -21.87 10.05
CA MET A 198 9.04 -20.90 9.11
C MET A 198 9.08 -19.46 9.68
N ASN A 199 9.64 -19.27 10.87
CA ASN A 199 9.74 -17.96 11.50
C ASN A 199 10.82 -17.11 10.81
N ILE A 200 10.42 -15.93 10.33
CA ILE A 200 11.30 -15.01 9.60
C ILE A 200 12.53 -14.61 10.41
N LEU A 201 12.36 -14.33 11.71
CA LEU A 201 13.47 -13.92 12.57
C LEU A 201 14.47 -15.04 12.79
N GLU A 202 13.99 -16.25 13.06
CA GLU A 202 14.84 -17.41 13.27
C GLU A 202 15.63 -17.77 12.01
N ILE A 203 15.00 -17.67 10.83
CA ILE A 203 15.66 -17.90 9.55
C ILE A 203 16.72 -16.85 9.28
N ALA A 204 16.44 -15.57 9.56
CA ALA A 204 17.38 -14.47 9.31
C ALA A 204 18.64 -14.56 10.19
N HIS A 205 18.45 -14.86 11.49
CA HIS A 205 19.57 -14.95 12.43
C HIS A 205 20.37 -16.25 12.32
N ASN A 206 19.73 -17.33 11.84
CA ASN A 206 20.36 -18.63 11.63
C ASN A 206 20.37 -19.02 10.15
N ASN A 207 20.78 -18.09 9.30
CA ASN A 207 20.75 -18.28 7.85
C ASN A 207 21.85 -19.25 7.38
N ASN A 208 21.45 -20.47 7.05
CA ASN A 208 22.32 -21.52 6.55
C ASN A 208 22.21 -21.73 5.02
N ILE A 209 21.48 -20.86 4.33
CA ILE A 209 21.23 -21.01 2.89
C ILE A 209 22.50 -20.64 2.12
N PRO A 210 23.06 -21.57 1.30
CA PRO A 210 24.23 -21.26 0.47
C PRO A 210 23.95 -20.07 -0.48
N VAL A 211 24.97 -19.24 -0.71
CA VAL A 211 24.85 -18.04 -1.56
C VAL A 211 24.39 -18.38 -2.97
N ASP A 212 24.86 -19.49 -3.55
CA ASP A 212 24.41 -19.95 -4.88
C ASP A 212 22.90 -20.22 -4.91
N VAL A 213 22.36 -20.80 -3.84
CA VAL A 213 20.92 -21.05 -3.69
C VAL A 213 20.17 -19.73 -3.46
N GLN A 214 20.72 -18.81 -2.65
CA GLN A 214 20.14 -17.48 -2.46
C GLN A 214 20.02 -16.75 -3.80
N ASN A 215 21.03 -16.85 -4.68
CA ASN A 215 21.01 -16.26 -6.02
C ASN A 215 19.90 -16.86 -6.93
N VAL A 216 19.51 -18.09 -6.71
CA VAL A 216 18.38 -18.71 -7.43
C VAL A 216 17.03 -18.29 -6.82
N LEU A 217 16.91 -18.25 -5.48
CA LEU A 217 15.65 -17.98 -4.79
C LEU A 217 15.27 -16.50 -4.81
N PHE A 218 16.25 -15.60 -4.76
CA PHE A 218 16.02 -14.16 -4.67
C PHE A 218 15.11 -13.61 -5.79
N PRO A 219 15.38 -13.88 -7.10
CA PRO A 219 14.49 -13.40 -8.15
C PRO A 219 13.07 -13.96 -8.06
N PHE A 220 12.87 -15.20 -7.61
CA PHE A 220 11.51 -15.74 -7.40
C PHE A 220 10.75 -14.92 -6.37
N VAL A 221 11.35 -14.64 -5.22
CA VAL A 221 10.70 -13.88 -4.15
C VAL A 221 10.55 -12.41 -4.53
N PHE A 222 11.62 -11.78 -5.06
CA PHE A 222 11.61 -10.36 -5.39
C PHE A 222 10.66 -10.03 -6.54
N ILE A 223 10.64 -10.83 -7.62
CA ILE A 223 9.69 -10.66 -8.72
C ILE A 223 8.28 -10.96 -8.24
N GLY A 224 8.08 -12.02 -7.47
CA GLY A 224 6.78 -12.41 -6.97
C GLY A 224 6.09 -11.28 -6.19
N PHE A 225 6.78 -10.69 -5.22
CA PHE A 225 6.29 -9.50 -4.50
C PHE A 225 6.33 -8.24 -5.37
N GLY A 226 7.31 -8.12 -6.25
CA GLY A 226 7.43 -7.03 -7.21
C GLY A 226 6.24 -6.95 -8.18
N VAL A 227 5.66 -8.09 -8.58
CA VAL A 227 4.41 -8.11 -9.37
C VAL A 227 3.32 -7.35 -8.63
N LEU A 228 3.13 -7.61 -7.34
CA LEU A 228 2.17 -6.90 -6.50
C LEU A 228 2.55 -5.41 -6.31
N GLY A 229 3.84 -5.10 -6.19
CA GLY A 229 4.39 -3.75 -6.16
C GLY A 229 4.39 -3.02 -7.50
N ALA A 230 3.81 -3.61 -8.56
CA ALA A 230 3.77 -3.08 -9.93
C ALA A 230 5.15 -2.81 -10.53
N LEU A 231 6.12 -3.69 -10.27
CA LEU A 231 7.44 -3.66 -10.88
C LEU A 231 7.36 -3.80 -12.40
N PHE A 232 8.07 -2.96 -13.15
CA PHE A 232 8.23 -3.15 -14.60
C PHE A 232 9.01 -4.45 -14.91
N PRO A 233 8.59 -5.26 -15.87
CA PRO A 233 7.46 -5.09 -16.82
C PRO A 233 6.12 -5.67 -16.31
N PHE A 234 6.03 -6.16 -15.09
CA PHE A 234 4.87 -6.87 -14.55
C PHE A 234 3.75 -5.97 -13.98
N HIS A 235 3.78 -4.67 -14.29
CA HIS A 235 2.86 -3.65 -13.75
C HIS A 235 1.53 -3.53 -14.48
N THR A 236 1.36 -4.17 -15.66
CA THR A 236 0.25 -3.86 -16.59
C THR A 236 -1.15 -4.19 -16.07
N TRP A 237 -1.27 -4.99 -15.03
CA TRP A 237 -2.52 -5.30 -14.36
C TRP A 237 -3.03 -4.10 -13.54
N SER A 238 -2.13 -3.30 -12.95
CA SER A 238 -2.45 -2.24 -11.99
C SER A 238 -3.29 -1.12 -12.62
N PRO A 239 -2.91 -0.47 -13.75
CA PRO A 239 -3.73 0.57 -14.36
C PRO A 239 -5.12 0.06 -14.79
N ILE A 240 -5.19 -1.15 -15.32
CA ILE A 240 -6.45 -1.75 -15.80
C ILE A 240 -7.35 -2.10 -14.61
N GLY A 241 -6.77 -2.73 -13.57
CA GLY A 241 -7.47 -3.08 -12.34
C GLY A 241 -8.07 -1.87 -11.65
N HIS A 242 -7.26 -0.82 -11.42
CA HIS A 242 -7.72 0.43 -10.79
C HIS A 242 -8.72 1.20 -11.66
N GLY A 243 -8.53 1.20 -12.98
CA GLY A 243 -9.43 1.86 -13.91
C GLY A 243 -10.86 1.30 -13.84
N CYS A 244 -11.01 0.01 -13.61
CA CYS A 244 -12.30 -0.68 -13.56
C CYS A 244 -12.85 -0.86 -12.14
N ALA A 245 -12.02 -0.90 -11.10
CA ALA A 245 -12.43 -1.18 -9.72
C ALA A 245 -13.37 -0.11 -9.14
N PRO A 246 -14.26 -0.47 -8.20
CA PRO A 246 -15.01 0.50 -7.40
C PRO A 246 -14.08 1.43 -6.62
N THR A 247 -14.55 2.61 -6.26
CA THR A 247 -13.73 3.67 -5.64
C THR A 247 -13.00 3.21 -4.38
N SER A 248 -13.71 2.67 -3.39
CA SER A 248 -13.08 2.21 -2.14
C SER A 248 -12.16 1.00 -2.34
N VAL A 249 -12.45 0.15 -3.32
CA VAL A 249 -11.57 -0.96 -3.69
C VAL A 249 -10.27 -0.42 -4.29
N SER A 250 -10.33 0.60 -5.15
CA SER A 250 -9.13 1.28 -5.67
C SER A 250 -8.35 1.97 -4.55
N MET A 251 -9.03 2.58 -3.56
CA MET A 251 -8.40 3.18 -2.38
C MET A 251 -7.61 2.16 -1.58
N LEU A 252 -8.21 1.01 -1.25
CA LEU A 252 -7.57 -0.05 -0.46
C LEU A 252 -6.48 -0.75 -1.26
N HIS A 253 -6.72 -1.00 -2.54
CA HIS A 253 -5.78 -1.69 -3.41
C HIS A 253 -4.50 -0.87 -3.65
N ALA A 254 -4.64 0.33 -4.20
CA ALA A 254 -3.50 1.21 -4.42
C ALA A 254 -2.89 1.73 -3.11
N GLY A 255 -3.75 2.02 -2.12
CA GLY A 255 -3.32 2.56 -0.84
C GLY A 255 -2.55 1.57 0.03
N VAL A 256 -2.93 0.29 0.04
CA VAL A 256 -2.36 -0.72 0.95
C VAL A 256 -1.86 -1.97 0.25
N LEU A 257 -2.66 -2.62 -0.62
CA LEU A 257 -2.27 -3.92 -1.19
C LEU A 257 -0.93 -3.84 -1.94
N MET A 258 -0.72 -2.82 -2.76
CA MET A 258 0.55 -2.65 -3.47
C MET A 258 1.75 -2.52 -2.52
N LYS A 259 1.54 -2.09 -1.26
CA LYS A 259 2.59 -1.96 -0.24
C LYS A 259 3.01 -3.30 0.34
N LEU A 260 2.13 -4.31 0.30
CA LEU A 260 2.53 -5.69 0.61
C LEU A 260 3.69 -6.14 -0.30
N GLY A 261 3.71 -5.67 -1.57
CA GLY A 261 4.81 -5.92 -2.49
C GLY A 261 6.14 -5.34 -2.00
N GLY A 262 6.17 -4.05 -1.67
CA GLY A 262 7.36 -3.40 -1.11
C GLY A 262 7.80 -4.01 0.23
N TYR A 263 6.84 -4.28 1.11
CA TYR A 263 7.11 -4.93 2.39
C TYR A 263 7.71 -6.33 2.20
N GLY A 264 7.14 -7.15 1.30
CA GLY A 264 7.62 -8.50 1.02
C GLY A 264 9.00 -8.51 0.35
N CYS A 265 9.28 -7.58 -0.57
CA CYS A 265 10.60 -7.42 -1.15
C CYS A 265 11.65 -7.10 -0.06
N PHE A 266 11.34 -6.20 0.87
CA PHE A 266 12.27 -5.80 1.93
C PHE A 266 12.39 -6.88 3.02
N ARG A 267 11.25 -7.34 3.56
CA ARG A 267 11.20 -8.24 4.72
C ARG A 267 11.51 -9.69 4.40
N ILE A 268 11.31 -10.13 3.16
CA ILE A 268 11.55 -11.52 2.78
C ILE A 268 12.72 -11.63 1.81
N ALA A 269 12.63 -10.99 0.62
CA ALA A 269 13.67 -11.16 -0.38
C ALA A 269 15.02 -10.61 0.10
N MET A 270 15.05 -9.36 0.56
CA MET A 270 16.32 -8.73 0.97
C MET A 270 16.81 -9.22 2.34
N TYR A 271 15.91 -9.39 3.30
CA TYR A 271 16.27 -9.74 4.67
C TYR A 271 16.69 -11.20 4.84
N LEU A 272 16.03 -12.13 4.13
CA LEU A 272 16.34 -13.57 4.25
C LEU A 272 17.37 -14.09 3.23
N LEU A 273 17.63 -13.32 2.16
CA LEU A 273 18.55 -13.71 1.10
C LEU A 273 19.64 -12.64 0.87
N PRO A 274 20.37 -12.26 1.92
CA PRO A 274 21.35 -11.17 1.84
C PRO A 274 22.50 -11.44 0.87
N GLY A 275 22.93 -12.69 0.72
CA GLY A 275 24.02 -13.08 -0.17
C GLY A 275 23.71 -12.94 -1.67
N ALA A 276 22.44 -12.78 -2.05
CA ALA A 276 22.05 -12.60 -3.45
C ALA A 276 22.09 -11.14 -3.92
N GLN A 277 22.27 -10.20 -3.02
CA GLN A 277 22.11 -8.77 -3.31
C GLN A 277 23.17 -8.24 -4.25
N GLU A 278 24.44 -8.65 -4.07
CA GLU A 278 25.53 -8.23 -4.93
C GLU A 278 25.26 -8.55 -6.41
N THR A 279 24.63 -9.70 -6.67
CA THR A 279 24.30 -10.16 -8.03
C THR A 279 23.05 -9.46 -8.59
N TRP A 280 21.98 -9.32 -7.79
CA TRP A 280 20.68 -8.95 -8.29
C TRP A 280 20.28 -7.49 -8.11
N VAL A 281 20.87 -6.77 -7.14
CA VAL A 281 20.57 -5.35 -6.94
C VAL A 281 20.78 -4.52 -8.20
N PRO A 282 21.90 -4.67 -8.98
CA PRO A 282 22.08 -3.89 -10.20
C PRO A 282 20.97 -4.15 -11.24
N VAL A 283 20.52 -5.40 -11.38
CA VAL A 283 19.48 -5.78 -12.33
C VAL A 283 18.13 -5.17 -11.95
N PHE A 284 17.72 -5.36 -10.68
CA PHE A 284 16.45 -4.84 -10.22
C PHE A 284 16.45 -3.31 -10.08
N LEU A 285 17.60 -2.70 -9.83
CA LEU A 285 17.74 -1.24 -9.80
C LEU A 285 17.45 -0.62 -11.17
N ILE A 286 17.88 -1.26 -12.26
CA ILE A 286 17.51 -0.83 -13.63
C ILE A 286 16.00 -0.95 -13.82
N LEU A 287 15.40 -2.10 -13.49
CA LEU A 287 13.96 -2.33 -13.68
C LEU A 287 13.10 -1.37 -12.86
N THR A 288 13.50 -1.08 -11.62
CA THR A 288 12.80 -0.12 -10.76
C THR A 288 12.98 1.32 -11.25
N THR A 289 14.14 1.70 -11.74
CA THR A 289 14.37 3.01 -12.37
C THR A 289 13.48 3.19 -13.60
N ILE A 290 13.38 2.16 -14.44
CA ILE A 290 12.45 2.16 -15.57
C ILE A 290 11.01 2.29 -15.09
N SER A 291 10.61 1.56 -14.03
CA SER A 291 9.27 1.64 -13.43
C SER A 291 8.90 3.07 -13.05
N VAL A 292 9.83 3.76 -12.38
CA VAL A 292 9.65 5.16 -11.92
C VAL A 292 9.39 6.08 -13.10
N VAL A 293 10.29 6.07 -14.08
CA VAL A 293 10.23 6.99 -15.24
C VAL A 293 9.08 6.64 -16.17
N TYR A 294 8.95 5.36 -16.54
CA TYR A 294 7.88 4.86 -17.39
C TYR A 294 6.49 5.14 -16.82
N GLY A 295 6.29 4.89 -15.51
CA GLY A 295 5.02 5.16 -14.84
C GLY A 295 4.63 6.63 -14.93
N ALA A 296 5.57 7.56 -14.67
CA ALA A 296 5.34 8.99 -14.74
C ALA A 296 5.00 9.46 -16.17
N PHE A 297 5.78 9.04 -17.18
CA PHE A 297 5.48 9.39 -18.58
C PHE A 297 4.17 8.79 -19.07
N SER A 298 3.86 7.55 -18.64
CA SER A 298 2.59 6.92 -18.99
C SER A 298 1.39 7.68 -18.39
N ALA A 299 1.52 8.22 -17.19
CA ALA A 299 0.49 9.08 -16.58
C ALA A 299 0.27 10.38 -17.39
N CYS A 300 1.33 10.95 -17.96
CA CYS A 300 1.24 12.14 -18.81
C CYS A 300 0.37 11.97 -20.06
N VAL A 301 0.36 10.80 -20.66
CA VAL A 301 -0.38 10.57 -21.92
C VAL A 301 -1.82 10.12 -21.70
N GLN A 302 -2.20 9.81 -20.46
CA GLN A 302 -3.56 9.41 -20.13
C GLN A 302 -4.53 10.59 -20.13
N THR A 303 -5.79 10.30 -20.45
CA THR A 303 -6.91 11.25 -20.41
C THR A 303 -8.00 10.86 -19.43
N ASP A 304 -8.01 9.62 -18.94
CA ASP A 304 -8.90 9.14 -17.89
C ASP A 304 -8.26 9.36 -16.51
N LEU A 305 -8.98 10.04 -15.61
CA LEU A 305 -8.50 10.37 -14.25
C LEU A 305 -8.02 9.16 -13.45
N LYS A 306 -8.73 8.03 -13.55
CA LYS A 306 -8.33 6.80 -12.84
C LYS A 306 -7.05 6.21 -13.41
N PHE A 307 -6.86 6.26 -14.74
CA PHE A 307 -5.64 5.77 -15.38
C PHE A 307 -4.45 6.68 -15.09
N ILE A 308 -4.65 8.01 -15.05
CA ILE A 308 -3.60 8.97 -14.64
C ILE A 308 -3.10 8.59 -13.24
N ASN A 309 -4.01 8.44 -12.28
CA ASN A 309 -3.64 8.11 -10.90
C ASN A 309 -3.04 6.69 -10.77
N ALA A 310 -3.53 5.73 -11.56
CA ALA A 310 -3.02 4.37 -11.54
C ALA A 310 -1.57 4.27 -12.07
N TYR A 311 -1.23 4.97 -13.15
CA TYR A 311 0.14 5.04 -13.64
C TYR A 311 1.05 5.86 -12.73
N SER A 312 0.52 6.91 -12.08
CA SER A 312 1.20 7.61 -10.99
C SER A 312 1.58 6.61 -9.87
N SER A 313 0.66 5.71 -9.51
CA SER A 313 0.92 4.67 -8.51
C SER A 313 2.01 3.68 -8.94
N VAL A 314 2.09 3.32 -10.23
CA VAL A 314 3.20 2.51 -10.76
C VAL A 314 4.55 3.23 -10.56
N SER A 315 4.61 4.53 -10.84
CA SER A 315 5.81 5.34 -10.64
C SER A 315 6.24 5.38 -9.17
N HIS A 316 5.32 5.72 -8.26
CA HIS A 316 5.63 5.84 -6.84
C HIS A 316 5.93 4.49 -6.16
N CYS A 317 5.27 3.39 -6.56
CA CYS A 317 5.63 2.05 -6.07
C CYS A 317 6.97 1.59 -6.65
N GLY A 318 7.27 1.93 -7.90
CA GLY A 318 8.60 1.77 -8.47
C GLY A 318 9.67 2.51 -7.67
N LEU A 319 9.38 3.74 -7.21
CA LEU A 319 10.27 4.54 -6.37
C LEU A 319 10.48 3.90 -4.98
N VAL A 320 9.48 3.24 -4.41
CA VAL A 320 9.64 2.47 -3.17
C VAL A 320 10.64 1.34 -3.36
N LEU A 321 10.45 0.51 -4.39
CA LEU A 321 11.36 -0.61 -4.68
C LEU A 321 12.77 -0.12 -5.03
N PHE A 322 12.88 0.97 -5.79
CA PHE A 322 14.13 1.64 -6.09
C PHE A 322 14.87 2.06 -4.81
N ALA A 323 14.16 2.71 -3.89
CA ALA A 323 14.73 3.21 -2.64
C ALA A 323 15.22 2.09 -1.71
N LEU A 324 14.51 0.96 -1.67
CA LEU A 324 14.95 -0.22 -0.91
C LEU A 324 16.27 -0.78 -1.45
N LEU A 325 16.41 -0.85 -2.78
CA LEU A 325 17.62 -1.36 -3.45
C LEU A 325 18.84 -0.44 -3.33
N MET A 326 18.66 0.81 -2.89
CA MET A 326 19.81 1.68 -2.54
C MET A 326 20.55 1.24 -1.28
N MET A 327 19.90 0.45 -0.41
CA MET A 327 20.49 -0.19 0.77
C MET A 327 21.14 0.78 1.78
N THR A 328 20.77 2.05 1.74
CA THR A 328 21.16 3.03 2.76
C THR A 328 20.05 3.17 3.79
N GLN A 329 20.42 3.45 5.05
CA GLN A 329 19.46 3.65 6.15
C GLN A 329 18.43 4.73 5.79
N THR A 330 18.91 5.85 5.25
CA THR A 330 18.07 7.00 4.89
C THR A 330 17.12 6.65 3.75
N SER A 331 17.61 6.01 2.66
CA SER A 331 16.77 5.67 1.51
C SER A 331 15.71 4.62 1.86
N CYS A 332 16.06 3.58 2.62
CA CYS A 332 15.11 2.56 3.05
C CYS A 332 14.06 3.13 4.01
N THR A 333 14.43 4.06 4.91
CA THR A 333 13.45 4.79 5.73
C THR A 333 12.52 5.63 4.86
N GLY A 334 13.07 6.32 3.85
CA GLY A 334 12.30 7.05 2.85
C GLY A 334 11.33 6.14 2.07
N ALA A 335 11.74 4.91 1.73
CA ALA A 335 10.87 3.93 1.06
C ALA A 335 9.63 3.59 1.89
N ILE A 336 9.79 3.37 3.20
CA ILE A 336 8.67 3.08 4.10
C ILE A 336 7.80 4.32 4.29
N LEU A 337 8.39 5.50 4.45
CA LEU A 337 7.65 6.77 4.46
C LEU A 337 6.86 6.97 3.17
N GLN A 338 7.43 6.59 2.02
CA GLN A 338 6.74 6.66 0.73
C GLN A 338 5.58 5.66 0.64
N MET A 339 5.72 4.47 1.19
CA MET A 339 4.58 3.54 1.29
C MET A 339 3.42 4.15 2.07
N LEU A 340 3.69 4.79 3.21
CA LEU A 340 2.69 5.47 4.03
C LEU A 340 2.09 6.68 3.30
N SER A 341 2.93 7.58 2.81
CA SER A 341 2.53 8.82 2.15
C SER A 341 1.71 8.56 0.88
N HIS A 342 2.25 7.75 -0.04
CA HIS A 342 1.58 7.38 -1.27
C HIS A 342 0.26 6.63 -0.99
N GLY A 343 0.20 5.81 0.06
CA GLY A 343 -1.02 5.13 0.47
C GLY A 343 -2.15 6.10 0.79
N LEU A 344 -1.90 7.07 1.66
CA LEU A 344 -2.86 8.10 2.06
C LEU A 344 -3.27 9.00 0.88
N MET A 345 -2.28 9.48 0.13
CA MET A 345 -2.47 10.36 -1.02
C MET A 345 -3.28 9.71 -2.13
N THR A 346 -2.94 8.47 -2.49
CA THR A 346 -3.64 7.74 -3.55
C THR A 346 -5.07 7.40 -3.16
N ALA A 347 -5.31 7.06 -1.88
CA ALA A 347 -6.66 6.87 -1.36
C ALA A 347 -7.48 8.16 -1.50
N LEU A 348 -6.89 9.31 -1.17
CA LEU A 348 -7.54 10.62 -1.35
C LEU A 348 -7.88 10.90 -2.81
N PHE A 349 -6.95 10.66 -3.73
CA PHE A 349 -7.21 10.84 -5.16
C PHE A 349 -8.33 9.95 -5.68
N PHE A 350 -8.29 8.65 -5.38
CA PHE A 350 -9.34 7.74 -5.84
C PHE A 350 -10.70 8.09 -5.24
N ALA A 351 -10.76 8.52 -3.96
CA ALA A 351 -11.99 9.01 -3.35
C ALA A 351 -12.56 10.19 -4.13
N LEU A 352 -11.74 11.23 -4.39
CA LEU A 352 -12.16 12.43 -5.11
C LEU A 352 -12.56 12.14 -6.57
N ILE A 353 -11.80 11.32 -7.28
CA ILE A 353 -12.14 10.88 -8.66
C ILE A 353 -13.46 10.13 -8.66
N GLY A 354 -13.69 9.26 -7.67
CA GLY A 354 -14.96 8.53 -7.54
C GLY A 354 -16.14 9.46 -7.29
N MET A 355 -15.97 10.49 -6.46
CA MET A 355 -17.01 11.50 -6.16
C MET A 355 -17.30 12.38 -7.37
N ILE A 356 -16.29 12.81 -8.11
CA ILE A 356 -16.46 13.55 -9.38
C ILE A 356 -17.20 12.67 -10.39
N TYR A 357 -16.75 11.42 -10.59
CA TYR A 357 -17.38 10.49 -11.53
C TYR A 357 -18.84 10.18 -11.16
N GLY A 358 -19.16 10.04 -9.89
CA GLY A 358 -20.52 9.79 -9.41
C GLY A 358 -21.52 10.91 -9.76
N ARG A 359 -21.02 12.12 -10.08
CA ARG A 359 -21.82 13.29 -10.46
C ARG A 359 -21.79 13.56 -11.95
N THR A 360 -20.60 13.53 -12.54
CA THR A 360 -20.39 13.91 -13.96
C THR A 360 -20.54 12.73 -14.93
N HIS A 361 -20.54 11.49 -14.41
CA HIS A 361 -20.55 10.25 -15.17
C HIS A 361 -19.44 10.14 -16.23
N THR A 362 -18.42 11.01 -16.14
CA THR A 362 -17.23 10.98 -17.01
C THR A 362 -15.95 11.08 -16.18
N ARG A 363 -14.87 10.48 -16.70
CA ARG A 363 -13.51 10.58 -16.14
C ARG A 363 -12.53 11.15 -17.16
N ASP A 364 -12.99 11.48 -18.37
CA ASP A 364 -12.17 12.07 -19.42
C ASP A 364 -11.94 13.56 -19.10
N ILE A 365 -10.67 13.91 -18.82
CA ILE A 365 -10.28 15.28 -18.46
C ILE A 365 -10.67 16.31 -19.52
N ARG A 366 -10.80 15.91 -20.79
CA ARG A 366 -11.18 16.79 -21.90
C ARG A 366 -12.66 17.15 -21.90
N LYS A 367 -13.48 16.39 -21.15
CA LYS A 367 -14.94 16.58 -21.01
C LYS A 367 -15.31 17.20 -19.67
N LEU A 368 -14.32 17.45 -18.82
CA LEU A 368 -14.48 18.09 -17.53
C LEU A 368 -13.91 19.52 -17.63
N GLY A 369 -14.51 20.46 -16.93
CA GLY A 369 -14.03 21.84 -16.87
C GLY A 369 -14.84 22.66 -15.87
N GLY A 370 -14.24 23.68 -15.28
CA GLY A 370 -14.91 24.64 -14.43
C GLY A 370 -15.40 24.12 -13.08
N LEU A 371 -14.96 22.92 -12.65
CA LEU A 371 -15.46 22.27 -11.46
C LEU A 371 -15.18 23.07 -10.16
N MET A 372 -14.21 23.98 -10.16
CA MET A 372 -13.92 24.84 -9.01
C MET A 372 -15.13 25.74 -8.65
N LYS A 373 -15.91 26.17 -9.62
CA LYS A 373 -17.11 26.99 -9.40
C LYS A 373 -18.31 26.17 -8.95
N ILE A 374 -18.40 24.92 -9.41
CA ILE A 374 -19.57 24.05 -9.22
C ILE A 374 -19.43 23.23 -7.93
N MET A 375 -18.27 22.64 -7.71
CA MET A 375 -17.96 21.74 -6.58
C MET A 375 -16.69 22.21 -5.85
N PRO A 376 -16.73 23.36 -5.14
CA PRO A 376 -15.54 23.96 -4.55
C PRO A 376 -14.86 23.06 -3.51
N PHE A 377 -15.61 22.32 -2.69
CA PHE A 377 -15.01 21.44 -1.68
C PHE A 377 -14.22 20.30 -2.34
N LEU A 378 -14.81 19.58 -3.30
CA LEU A 378 -14.14 18.50 -4.02
C LEU A 378 -12.93 19.02 -4.81
N SER A 379 -13.06 20.21 -5.39
CA SER A 379 -12.00 20.85 -6.18
C SER A 379 -10.80 21.25 -5.31
N VAL A 380 -11.04 21.85 -4.16
CA VAL A 380 -9.97 22.16 -3.19
C VAL A 380 -9.30 20.87 -2.70
N GLY A 381 -10.08 19.85 -2.38
CA GLY A 381 -9.55 18.52 -2.03
C GLY A 381 -8.65 17.96 -3.14
N TYR A 382 -9.06 18.08 -4.41
CA TYR A 382 -8.29 17.61 -5.55
C TYR A 382 -6.98 18.39 -5.74
N VAL A 383 -7.00 19.71 -5.53
CA VAL A 383 -5.77 20.53 -5.53
C VAL A 383 -4.82 20.07 -4.41
N ILE A 384 -5.32 19.87 -3.20
CA ILE A 384 -4.50 19.40 -2.07
C ILE A 384 -3.89 18.02 -2.37
N ALA A 385 -4.68 17.09 -2.91
CA ALA A 385 -4.18 15.79 -3.34
C ALA A 385 -3.09 15.92 -4.41
N GLY A 386 -3.28 16.83 -5.38
CA GLY A 386 -2.29 17.15 -6.41
C GLY A 386 -0.99 17.70 -5.84
N LEU A 387 -1.08 18.68 -4.94
CA LEU A 387 0.08 19.27 -4.29
C LEU A 387 0.85 18.25 -3.43
N ALA A 388 0.15 17.34 -2.78
CA ALA A 388 0.75 16.25 -2.03
C ALA A 388 1.50 15.26 -2.94
N ASN A 389 0.94 14.95 -4.12
CA ASN A 389 1.55 14.09 -5.13
C ASN A 389 2.79 14.74 -5.81
N LEU A 390 2.80 16.06 -5.90
CA LEU A 390 3.95 16.83 -6.38
C LEU A 390 5.12 16.84 -5.40
N GLY A 391 4.94 16.32 -4.19
CA GLY A 391 5.95 16.43 -3.16
C GLY A 391 6.22 17.86 -2.72
N LEU A 392 5.18 18.68 -2.56
CA LEU A 392 5.37 20.04 -2.03
C LEU A 392 5.58 20.05 -0.53
N PRO A 393 6.46 20.93 0.01
CA PRO A 393 6.66 21.09 1.44
C PRO A 393 5.34 21.34 2.19
N GLY A 394 5.18 20.71 3.35
CA GLY A 394 3.95 20.71 4.14
C GLY A 394 3.05 19.49 3.93
N PHE A 395 3.32 18.67 2.92
CA PHE A 395 2.64 17.41 2.67
C PHE A 395 3.57 16.21 2.80
N SER A 396 2.99 15.05 3.05
CA SER A 396 3.73 13.80 3.31
C SER A 396 4.63 13.36 2.15
N GLY A 397 4.25 13.64 0.90
CA GLY A 397 5.03 13.29 -0.31
C GLY A 397 6.41 13.92 -0.31
N PHE A 398 6.53 15.18 0.08
CA PHE A 398 7.82 15.87 0.14
C PHE A 398 8.81 15.18 1.06
N ILE A 399 8.38 14.85 2.27
CA ILE A 399 9.27 14.22 3.27
C ILE A 399 9.76 12.87 2.76
N ALA A 400 8.86 12.06 2.21
CA ALA A 400 9.19 10.74 1.71
C ALA A 400 10.17 10.79 0.53
N GLU A 401 9.87 11.57 -0.51
CA GLU A 401 10.69 11.67 -1.71
C GLU A 401 12.06 12.30 -1.43
N MET A 402 12.10 13.38 -0.64
CA MET A 402 13.37 14.00 -0.24
C MET A 402 14.24 13.02 0.54
N THR A 403 13.67 12.26 1.48
CA THR A 403 14.42 11.26 2.23
C THR A 403 14.95 10.15 1.30
N ILE A 404 14.16 9.70 0.32
CA ILE A 404 14.61 8.73 -0.69
C ILE A 404 15.80 9.27 -1.46
N PHE A 405 15.66 10.44 -2.08
CA PHE A 405 16.70 10.94 -2.97
C PHE A 405 17.98 11.32 -2.22
N VAL A 406 17.88 11.95 -1.03
CA VAL A 406 19.03 12.21 -0.17
C VAL A 406 19.74 10.91 0.18
N GLY A 407 19.00 9.91 0.68
CA GLY A 407 19.58 8.62 1.03
C GLY A 407 20.16 7.86 -0.17
N SER A 408 19.55 8.02 -1.35
CA SER A 408 20.08 7.39 -2.58
C SER A 408 21.43 7.99 -3.01
N PHE A 409 21.67 9.28 -2.75
CA PHE A 409 22.96 9.91 -3.01
C PHE A 409 24.03 9.61 -1.96
N GLU A 410 23.67 9.09 -0.78
CA GLU A 410 24.62 8.57 0.22
C GLU A 410 25.40 7.38 -0.32
N ASN A 411 24.81 6.58 -1.22
CA ASN A 411 25.53 5.52 -1.89
C ASN A 411 26.62 6.10 -2.80
N ALA A 412 27.86 5.70 -2.56
CA ALA A 412 29.02 6.26 -3.25
C ALA A 412 29.20 5.71 -4.67
N ASP A 413 28.54 4.59 -5.01
CA ASP A 413 28.69 3.95 -6.30
C ASP A 413 28.09 4.79 -7.44
N THR A 414 28.87 4.94 -8.50
CA THR A 414 28.49 5.75 -9.68
C THR A 414 27.23 5.22 -10.37
N PHE A 415 27.06 3.90 -10.44
CA PHE A 415 25.91 3.29 -11.07
C PHE A 415 24.62 3.65 -10.31
N HIS A 416 24.62 3.54 -8.97
CA HIS A 416 23.50 3.92 -8.10
C HIS A 416 23.16 5.41 -8.24
N ARG A 417 24.18 6.28 -8.30
CA ARG A 417 23.98 7.73 -8.51
C ARG A 417 23.39 8.05 -9.88
N CYS A 418 23.85 7.37 -10.94
CA CYS A 418 23.25 7.54 -12.27
C CYS A 418 21.76 7.14 -12.29
N CYS A 419 21.42 6.00 -11.69
CA CYS A 419 20.03 5.57 -11.56
C CYS A 419 19.21 6.59 -10.76
N THR A 420 19.78 7.18 -9.69
CA THR A 420 19.12 8.21 -8.89
C THR A 420 18.84 9.47 -9.71
N ILE A 421 19.80 9.96 -10.48
CA ILE A 421 19.59 11.13 -11.36
C ILE A 421 18.47 10.88 -12.37
N ILE A 422 18.43 9.68 -12.97
CA ILE A 422 17.38 9.30 -13.90
C ILE A 422 16.02 9.24 -13.18
N ALA A 423 15.95 8.63 -12.01
CA ALA A 423 14.72 8.56 -11.22
C ALA A 423 14.20 9.94 -10.80
N CYS A 424 15.08 10.89 -10.45
CA CYS A 424 14.72 12.28 -10.11
C CYS A 424 13.97 13.00 -11.25
N THR A 425 14.16 12.62 -12.51
CA THR A 425 13.41 13.22 -13.63
C THR A 425 11.90 13.00 -13.51
N SER A 426 11.47 11.96 -12.82
CA SER A 426 10.05 11.69 -12.58
C SER A 426 9.33 12.80 -11.81
N ILE A 427 10.02 13.56 -10.97
CA ILE A 427 9.45 14.68 -10.21
C ILE A 427 8.89 15.74 -11.17
N VAL A 428 9.68 16.11 -12.17
CA VAL A 428 9.26 17.11 -13.18
C VAL A 428 8.07 16.57 -13.98
N VAL A 429 8.11 15.30 -14.37
CA VAL A 429 7.03 14.67 -15.15
C VAL A 429 5.75 14.59 -14.31
N THR A 430 5.86 14.32 -13.01
CA THR A 430 4.74 14.35 -12.07
C THR A 430 4.11 15.72 -12.00
N ALA A 431 4.92 16.79 -11.93
CA ALA A 431 4.42 18.15 -11.97
C ALA A 431 3.61 18.42 -13.24
N VAL A 432 4.10 17.99 -14.40
CA VAL A 432 3.42 18.20 -15.68
C VAL A 432 2.03 17.56 -15.69
N TYR A 433 1.89 16.26 -15.36
CA TYR A 433 0.57 15.63 -15.48
C TYR A 433 -0.41 16.07 -14.40
N ILE A 434 0.05 16.37 -13.19
CA ILE A 434 -0.81 16.85 -12.10
C ILE A 434 -1.32 18.27 -12.42
N LEU A 435 -0.43 19.22 -12.71
CA LEU A 435 -0.84 20.61 -12.99
C LEU A 435 -1.71 20.69 -14.25
N ARG A 436 -1.40 19.92 -15.28
CA ARG A 436 -2.24 19.81 -16.45
C ARG A 436 -3.65 19.33 -16.11
N THR A 437 -3.76 18.25 -15.31
CA THR A 437 -5.06 17.69 -14.92
C THR A 437 -5.86 18.67 -14.08
N VAL A 438 -5.23 19.30 -13.09
CA VAL A 438 -5.84 20.34 -12.23
C VAL A 438 -6.32 21.52 -13.11
N GLY A 439 -5.49 21.97 -14.07
CA GLY A 439 -5.85 23.04 -15.00
C GLY A 439 -7.11 22.72 -15.79
N PHE A 440 -7.14 21.56 -16.46
CA PHE A 440 -8.27 21.16 -17.30
C PHE A 440 -9.56 20.99 -16.52
N ILE A 441 -9.54 20.24 -15.41
CA ILE A 441 -10.79 19.87 -14.73
C ILE A 441 -11.36 21.00 -13.85
N LEU A 442 -10.50 21.87 -13.28
CA LEU A 442 -10.95 22.86 -12.28
C LEU A 442 -11.08 24.27 -12.83
N PHE A 443 -10.17 24.72 -13.68
CA PHE A 443 -10.03 26.14 -14.04
C PHE A 443 -10.48 26.49 -15.47
N GLU A 444 -10.68 25.51 -16.33
CA GLU A 444 -11.24 25.77 -17.64
C GLU A 444 -12.73 26.19 -17.60
N LYS A 445 -13.29 26.54 -18.76
CA LYS A 445 -14.72 26.79 -18.87
C LYS A 445 -15.51 25.53 -18.57
N VAL A 446 -16.70 25.69 -17.99
CA VAL A 446 -17.64 24.59 -17.80
C VAL A 446 -17.89 23.90 -19.11
N ALA A 447 -17.56 22.61 -19.18
CA ALA A 447 -17.58 21.85 -20.43
C ALA A 447 -19.03 21.49 -20.86
N ASP A 448 -19.91 21.27 -19.89
CA ASP A 448 -21.29 20.90 -20.10
C ASP A 448 -22.18 21.78 -19.20
N PRO A 449 -23.18 22.52 -19.74
CA PRO A 449 -24.10 23.31 -18.93
C PRO A 449 -24.83 22.51 -17.84
N HIS A 450 -25.05 21.22 -18.05
CA HIS A 450 -25.68 20.35 -17.05
C HIS A 450 -24.84 20.26 -15.74
N TYR A 451 -23.55 20.51 -15.80
CA TYR A 451 -22.70 20.47 -14.60
C TYR A 451 -23.02 21.61 -13.61
N GLU A 452 -23.62 22.70 -14.08
CA GLU A 452 -24.00 23.82 -13.20
C GLU A 452 -25.09 23.42 -12.17
N GLU A 453 -25.86 22.35 -12.44
CA GLU A 453 -26.88 21.81 -11.54
C GLU A 453 -26.34 20.79 -10.51
N LEU A 454 -25.05 20.37 -10.63
CA LEU A 454 -24.47 19.36 -9.76
C LEU A 454 -24.21 19.90 -8.36
N THR A 455 -24.42 19.02 -7.39
CA THR A 455 -24.16 19.35 -5.96
C THR A 455 -22.74 19.00 -5.56
N ASP A 456 -22.18 19.78 -4.62
CA ASP A 456 -20.87 19.49 -4.02
C ASP A 456 -20.93 18.26 -3.07
N ALA A 457 -19.83 17.97 -2.39
CA ALA A 457 -19.68 16.81 -1.53
C ALA A 457 -20.75 16.70 -0.43
N THR A 458 -21.24 15.48 -0.24
CA THR A 458 -22.15 15.12 0.85
C THR A 458 -21.36 14.88 2.16
N TRP A 459 -22.07 14.78 3.30
CA TRP A 459 -21.42 14.69 4.60
C TRP A 459 -20.49 13.46 4.73
N ASP A 460 -20.93 12.31 4.19
CA ASP A 460 -20.17 11.06 4.15
C ASP A 460 -18.88 11.21 3.35
N GLU A 461 -18.95 11.84 2.20
CA GLU A 461 -17.80 12.13 1.35
C GLU A 461 -16.83 13.11 2.02
N LYS A 462 -17.36 14.14 2.70
CA LYS A 462 -16.54 15.11 3.47
C LYS A 462 -15.75 14.42 4.58
N VAL A 463 -16.33 13.48 5.31
CA VAL A 463 -15.63 12.72 6.36
C VAL A 463 -14.42 12.00 5.77
N ALA A 464 -14.57 11.27 4.66
CA ALA A 464 -13.46 10.56 4.03
C ALA A 464 -12.35 11.51 3.56
N VAL A 465 -12.72 12.58 2.87
CA VAL A 465 -11.76 13.54 2.30
C VAL A 465 -11.02 14.31 3.39
N VAL A 466 -11.73 14.85 4.39
CA VAL A 466 -11.11 15.61 5.49
C VAL A 466 -10.18 14.74 6.32
N CYS A 467 -10.58 13.49 6.61
CA CYS A 467 -9.72 12.54 7.33
C CYS A 467 -8.41 12.29 6.59
N LEU A 468 -8.47 12.00 5.29
CA LEU A 468 -7.28 11.75 4.48
C LEU A 468 -6.41 13.00 4.30
N ILE A 469 -7.01 14.18 4.10
CA ILE A 469 -6.27 15.46 4.04
C ILE A 469 -5.54 15.72 5.37
N ALA A 470 -6.22 15.53 6.50
CA ALA A 470 -5.63 15.71 7.81
C ALA A 470 -4.43 14.77 8.04
N CYS A 471 -4.53 13.51 7.58
CA CYS A 471 -3.41 12.56 7.68
C CYS A 471 -2.23 12.97 6.77
N VAL A 472 -2.49 13.35 5.52
CA VAL A 472 -1.45 13.77 4.55
C VAL A 472 -0.73 15.04 5.00
N ALA A 473 -1.49 16.05 5.46
CA ALA A 473 -0.92 17.30 5.97
C ALA A 473 -0.25 17.11 7.34
N GLY A 474 -0.84 16.30 8.22
CA GLY A 474 -0.29 15.98 9.53
C GLY A 474 1.05 15.27 9.44
N LEU A 475 1.16 14.25 8.57
CA LEU A 475 2.42 13.55 8.34
C LEU A 475 3.47 14.47 7.67
N GLY A 476 3.05 15.36 6.77
CA GLY A 476 3.95 16.32 6.14
C GLY A 476 4.48 17.41 7.10
N SER A 477 3.65 17.84 8.06
CA SER A 477 4.01 18.85 9.04
C SER A 477 4.77 18.29 10.24
N PHE A 478 4.49 17.06 10.66
CA PHE A 478 5.08 16.40 11.82
C PHE A 478 5.61 15.00 11.49
N PRO A 479 6.64 14.87 10.61
CA PRO A 479 7.12 13.57 10.14
C PRO A 479 8.00 12.82 11.15
N ILE A 480 8.54 13.51 12.17
CA ILE A 480 9.58 12.99 13.06
C ILE A 480 9.12 11.69 13.77
N TRP A 481 7.88 11.62 14.22
CA TRP A 481 7.37 10.44 14.90
C TRP A 481 7.39 9.19 14.00
N ALA A 482 6.97 9.34 12.72
CA ALA A 482 6.94 8.24 11.77
C ALA A 482 8.35 7.79 11.40
N SER A 483 9.24 8.74 11.13
CA SER A 483 10.65 8.48 10.85
C SER A 483 11.33 7.73 12.01
N ASN A 484 11.13 8.17 13.26
CA ASN A 484 11.70 7.52 14.43
C ASN A 484 11.17 6.09 14.65
N VAL A 485 9.88 5.86 14.40
CA VAL A 485 9.27 4.53 14.47
C VAL A 485 9.88 3.58 13.42
N ILE A 486 10.10 4.08 12.22
CA ILE A 486 10.59 3.29 11.07
C ILE A 486 12.09 3.02 11.17
N ASN A 487 12.89 4.01 11.56
CA ASN A 487 14.36 3.94 11.54
C ASN A 487 14.94 2.74 12.30
N GLY A 488 14.40 2.41 13.46
CA GLY A 488 14.86 1.24 14.23
C GLY A 488 14.65 -0.06 13.49
N ALA A 489 13.47 -0.24 12.88
CA ALA A 489 13.14 -1.45 12.14
C ALA A 489 13.97 -1.59 10.85
N VAL A 490 14.18 -0.49 10.13
CA VAL A 490 15.05 -0.45 8.94
C VAL A 490 16.48 -0.79 9.33
N GLY A 491 16.98 -0.23 10.44
CA GLY A 491 18.34 -0.53 10.95
C GLY A 491 18.54 -2.00 11.25
N ASN A 492 17.55 -2.66 11.87
CA ASN A 492 17.62 -4.10 12.17
C ASN A 492 17.70 -4.93 10.88
N VAL A 493 16.87 -4.62 9.88
CA VAL A 493 16.90 -5.32 8.58
C VAL A 493 18.23 -5.12 7.87
N LEU A 494 18.72 -3.88 7.78
CA LEU A 494 20.01 -3.58 7.13
C LEU A 494 21.20 -4.14 7.93
N GLY A 495 21.09 -4.25 9.24
CA GLY A 495 22.09 -4.88 10.08
C GLY A 495 22.33 -6.34 9.72
N VAL A 496 21.27 -7.10 9.45
CA VAL A 496 21.37 -8.50 8.99
C VAL A 496 21.87 -8.60 7.54
N ILE A 497 21.47 -7.66 6.68
CA ILE A 497 21.89 -7.62 5.28
C ILE A 497 23.41 -7.39 5.16
N ASN A 498 23.98 -6.57 6.04
CA ASN A 498 25.39 -6.16 5.98
C ASN A 498 26.31 -7.07 6.82
N MET A 499 25.78 -8.14 7.46
CA MET A 499 26.58 -9.18 8.13
C MET A 499 27.12 -10.20 7.13
#